data_e73bcd3490ef4b76f8101f14b0eaf0af
#
_entry.id   e73bcd3490ef4b76f8101f14b0eaf0af
#
_cell.length_a   1.000
_cell.length_b   1.000
_cell.length_c   1.000
_cell.angle_alpha   90.00
_cell.angle_beta   90.00
_cell.angle_gamma   90.00
#
_symmetry.space_group_name_H-M   'P 1'
#
loop_
_entity.id
_entity.type
_entity.pdbx_description
1 polymer ?
#
loop_
_entity_poly.entity_id
_entity_poly.type
_entity_poly.pdbx_seq_one_letter_code
_entity_poly.pdbx_strand_id
1 'polypeptide(L)'
;TTNEITLLYMHELTKKGKKKTKEEKKKEEAVEYSLGNETIIQPKHSRFRQVTAQLAVANIFIGAAIGAAIIWFLVAPAVNQSRSERMNDQMREYADEIKSLEAQVSAQTRTLDNYRASGEDAQANAELAQKTAEGYEKLLSVEGQFLSNDYDDAALADALLGISRDTLKQTGQVKYDEIAAAVYPGACEVKLAEGTQALNSGDYAGAIDPLSKVVLMNEGYNDGQALLNLAQAYKGSGDNENATVYFQKVIEKYAGSEYAAEAQSGLAEITNENN
;
A
#
# COMPACT_ATOMS: atom_id res chain seq x y z
N THR A 1 15.97 12.15 36.75
CA THR A 1 17.23 12.50 36.09
C THR A 1 17.28 12.06 34.62
N THR A 2 16.69 10.93 34.26
CA THR A 2 16.69 10.42 32.85
C THR A 2 15.75 11.23 31.95
N ASN A 3 14.63 11.71 32.46
CA ASN A 3 13.66 12.51 31.69
C ASN A 3 14.14 13.93 31.34
N GLU A 4 14.98 14.53 32.19
CA GLU A 4 15.53 15.87 31.95
C GLU A 4 16.59 15.86 30.82
N ILE A 5 17.38 14.79 30.74
CA ILE A 5 18.40 14.65 29.69
C ILE A 5 17.75 14.44 28.33
N THR A 6 16.66 13.67 28.27
CA THR A 6 15.93 13.43 27.00
C THR A 6 15.24 14.70 26.50
N LEU A 7 14.65 15.50 27.40
CA LEU A 7 14.04 16.79 27.06
C LEU A 7 15.06 17.83 26.59
N LEU A 8 16.25 17.86 27.21
CA LEU A 8 17.36 18.73 26.79
C LEU A 8 17.91 18.34 25.41
N TYR A 9 18.01 17.05 25.12
CA TYR A 9 18.49 16.56 23.84
C TYR A 9 17.50 16.88 22.71
N MET A 10 16.18 16.72 22.96
CA MET A 10 15.13 17.07 22.00
C MET A 10 15.04 18.58 21.77
N HIS A 11 15.29 19.40 22.79
CA HIS A 11 15.32 20.86 22.67
C HIS A 11 16.56 21.37 21.88
N GLU A 12 17.70 20.71 22.01
CA GLU A 12 18.91 21.00 21.23
C GLU A 12 18.75 20.63 19.74
N LEU A 13 18.12 19.48 19.45
CA LEU A 13 17.85 19.05 18.07
C LEU A 13 16.88 19.98 17.35
N THR A 14 15.85 20.47 18.05
CA THR A 14 14.89 21.44 17.46
C THR A 14 15.53 22.83 17.25
N LYS A 15 16.48 23.25 18.09
CA LYS A 15 17.24 24.49 17.89
C LYS A 15 18.20 24.39 16.70
N LYS A 16 18.88 23.24 16.53
CA LYS A 16 19.77 23.00 15.38
C LYS A 16 19.01 22.96 14.06
N GLY A 17 17.83 22.32 14.03
CA GLY A 17 16.96 22.30 12.85
C GLY A 17 16.45 23.69 12.46
N LYS A 18 16.04 24.52 13.45
CA LYS A 18 15.58 25.90 13.21
C LYS A 18 16.71 26.84 12.77
N LYS A 19 17.97 26.60 13.20
CA LYS A 19 19.11 27.40 12.75
C LYS A 19 19.48 27.10 11.30
N LYS A 20 19.46 25.82 10.89
CA LYS A 20 19.74 25.43 9.50
C LYS A 20 18.73 26.03 8.51
N THR A 21 17.43 25.96 8.85
CA THR A 21 16.37 26.54 7.99
C THR A 21 16.47 28.06 7.87
N LYS A 22 16.98 28.75 8.90
CA LYS A 22 17.15 30.21 8.88
C LYS A 22 18.37 30.67 8.07
N GLU A 23 19.45 29.88 8.07
CA GLU A 23 20.63 30.14 7.25
C GLU A 23 20.40 29.85 5.77
N GLU A 24 19.66 28.78 5.45
CA GLU A 24 19.27 28.48 4.07
C GLU A 24 18.34 29.55 3.49
N LYS A 25 17.34 30.02 4.25
CA LYS A 25 16.49 31.15 3.83
C LYS A 25 17.27 32.47 3.65
N LYS A 26 18.26 32.73 4.50
CA LYS A 26 19.09 33.94 4.35
C LYS A 26 20.02 33.86 3.14
N LYS A 27 20.44 32.67 2.72
CA LYS A 27 21.22 32.48 1.48
C LYS A 27 20.34 32.59 0.23
N GLU A 28 19.09 32.15 0.29
CA GLU A 28 18.15 32.36 -0.81
C GLU A 28 17.77 33.86 -0.98
N GLU A 29 17.54 34.59 0.11
CA GLU A 29 17.28 36.05 0.04
C GLU A 29 18.51 36.87 -0.40
N ALA A 30 19.73 36.42 -0.08
CA ALA A 30 20.95 37.13 -0.48
C ALA A 30 21.31 36.99 -1.97
N VAL A 31 20.74 35.97 -2.66
CA VAL A 31 20.97 35.75 -4.11
C VAL A 31 20.00 36.58 -4.98
N GLU A 32 18.86 36.99 -4.43
CA GLU A 32 17.81 37.71 -5.17
C GLU A 32 18.14 39.18 -5.45
N TYR A 33 19.13 39.77 -4.75
CA TYR A 33 19.47 41.19 -4.87
C TYR A 33 20.69 41.56 -5.75
N SER A 34 21.30 40.57 -6.44
CA SER A 34 22.61 40.78 -7.06
C SER A 34 22.69 40.64 -8.58
N LEU A 35 21.64 40.35 -9.31
CA LEU A 35 21.73 40.22 -10.77
C LEU A 35 20.57 40.88 -11.51
N GLY A 36 20.87 42.03 -12.11
CA GLY A 36 20.03 42.70 -13.09
C GLY A 36 20.01 41.95 -14.42
N ASN A 37 18.83 41.86 -15.01
CA ASN A 37 18.52 41.62 -16.42
C ASN A 37 19.22 40.44 -17.13
N GLU A 38 19.02 39.23 -16.67
CA GLU A 38 19.08 38.06 -17.55
C GLU A 38 17.91 37.11 -17.23
N THR A 39 17.21 36.67 -18.24
CA THR A 39 16.12 35.72 -18.18
C THR A 39 16.64 34.39 -17.67
N ILE A 40 16.60 34.18 -16.36
CA ILE A 40 16.99 32.91 -15.76
C ILE A 40 15.85 31.94 -16.00
N ILE A 41 16.08 30.96 -16.87
CA ILE A 41 15.25 29.76 -16.98
C ILE A 41 15.26 29.09 -15.62
N GLN A 42 14.16 29.17 -14.89
CA GLN A 42 14.01 28.47 -13.61
C GLN A 42 14.23 26.98 -13.83
N PRO A 43 15.17 26.35 -13.12
CA PRO A 43 15.29 24.92 -13.20
C PRO A 43 13.99 24.30 -12.66
N LYS A 44 13.31 23.54 -13.51
CA LYS A 44 12.17 22.70 -13.16
C LYS A 44 12.51 22.01 -11.83
N HIS A 45 11.72 22.27 -10.77
CA HIS A 45 11.91 21.66 -9.46
C HIS A 45 12.21 20.17 -9.62
N SER A 46 13.43 19.79 -9.27
CA SER A 46 13.89 18.43 -9.48
C SER A 46 13.03 17.50 -8.60
N ARG A 47 12.51 16.44 -9.20
CA ARG A 47 11.82 15.34 -8.49
C ARG A 47 12.64 14.80 -7.30
N PHE A 48 13.92 15.12 -7.28
CA PHE A 48 14.89 14.81 -6.24
C PHE A 48 14.53 15.33 -4.85
N ARG A 49 13.94 16.52 -4.74
CA ARG A 49 13.56 17.13 -3.44
C ARG A 49 12.32 16.46 -2.83
N GLN A 50 11.46 15.89 -3.67
CA GLN A 50 10.28 15.13 -3.21
C GLN A 50 10.68 13.75 -2.68
N VAL A 51 11.64 13.07 -3.34
CA VAL A 51 12.11 11.74 -2.93
C VAL A 51 12.84 11.78 -1.58
N THR A 52 13.67 12.80 -1.35
CA THR A 52 14.37 12.95 -0.05
C THR A 52 13.42 13.31 1.10
N ALA A 53 12.36 14.08 0.82
CA ALA A 53 11.33 14.39 1.82
C ALA A 53 10.46 13.15 2.15
N GLN A 54 10.14 12.33 1.16
CA GLN A 54 9.39 11.07 1.37
C GLN A 54 10.20 10.03 2.14
N LEU A 55 11.51 9.89 1.84
CA LEU A 55 12.41 9.02 2.60
C LEU A 55 12.60 9.49 4.06
N ALA A 56 12.61 10.80 4.31
CA ALA A 56 12.67 11.34 5.66
C ALA A 56 11.38 11.08 6.45
N VAL A 57 10.23 11.14 5.81
CA VAL A 57 8.93 10.83 6.42
C VAL A 57 8.83 9.33 6.74
N ALA A 58 9.29 8.45 5.85
CA ALA A 58 9.31 7.01 6.08
C ALA A 58 10.14 6.63 7.31
N ASN A 59 11.34 7.20 7.45
CA ASN A 59 12.19 6.97 8.63
C ASN A 59 11.53 7.44 9.95
N ILE A 60 10.68 8.47 9.92
CA ILE A 60 9.93 8.94 11.08
C ILE A 60 8.82 7.94 11.45
N PHE A 61 8.11 7.36 10.47
CA PHE A 61 7.07 6.35 10.72
C PHE A 61 7.66 5.04 11.23
N ILE A 62 8.79 4.59 10.69
CA ILE A 62 9.53 3.42 11.19
C ILE A 62 9.97 3.64 12.65
N GLY A 63 10.51 4.80 12.97
CA GLY A 63 10.88 5.15 14.33
C GLY A 63 9.71 5.24 15.29
N ALA A 64 8.56 5.73 14.85
CA ALA A 64 7.33 5.82 15.65
C ALA A 64 6.71 4.44 15.92
N ALA A 65 6.72 3.52 14.95
CA ALA A 65 6.22 2.16 15.11
C ALA A 65 7.07 1.36 16.12
N ILE A 66 8.40 1.47 16.02
CA ILE A 66 9.34 0.87 16.97
C ILE A 66 9.15 1.47 18.37
N GLY A 67 8.97 2.80 18.47
CA GLY A 67 8.74 3.49 19.73
C GLY A 67 7.42 3.09 20.42
N ALA A 68 6.35 2.95 19.66
CA ALA A 68 5.05 2.51 20.17
C ALA A 68 5.08 1.07 20.67
N ALA A 69 5.75 0.17 19.94
CA ALA A 69 5.94 -1.22 20.34
C ALA A 69 6.73 -1.33 21.68
N ILE A 70 7.77 -0.52 21.85
CA ILE A 70 8.58 -0.48 23.08
C ILE A 70 7.78 0.08 24.27
N ILE A 71 6.98 1.13 24.06
CA ILE A 71 6.17 1.73 25.12
C ILE A 71 5.06 0.76 25.60
N TRP A 72 4.43 0.04 24.68
CA TRP A 72 3.38 -0.94 25.05
C TRP A 72 3.98 -2.13 25.79
N PHE A 73 5.19 -2.54 25.43
CA PHE A 73 5.93 -3.60 26.10
C PHE A 73 6.30 -3.25 27.56
N LEU A 74 6.53 -1.97 27.85
CA LEU A 74 6.90 -1.51 29.20
C LEU A 74 5.70 -1.29 30.14
N VAL A 75 4.49 -1.14 29.60
CA VAL A 75 3.31 -0.75 30.38
C VAL A 75 2.38 -1.94 30.71
N ALA A 76 2.49 -3.09 30.06
CA ALA A 76 1.58 -4.22 30.22
C ALA A 76 2.13 -5.49 30.95
N PRO A 77 2.90 -5.42 32.04
CA PRO A 77 3.49 -6.63 32.65
C PRO A 77 2.59 -7.33 33.69
N ALA A 78 1.31 -7.03 33.83
CA ALA A 78 0.53 -7.52 34.98
C ALA A 78 -0.48 -8.65 34.72
N VAL A 79 -0.69 -9.09 33.46
CA VAL A 79 -1.74 -10.09 33.18
C VAL A 79 -1.28 -11.14 32.18
N ASN A 80 -1.00 -12.36 32.65
CA ASN A 80 -0.76 -13.62 31.92
C ASN A 80 0.68 -13.90 31.42
N GLN A 81 1.50 -14.48 32.27
CA GLN A 81 2.85 -14.96 31.95
C GLN A 81 2.91 -15.89 30.73
N SER A 82 1.95 -16.76 30.51
CA SER A 82 1.95 -17.68 29.35
C SER A 82 1.53 -17.02 28.02
N ARG A 83 0.78 -15.92 28.08
CA ARG A 83 0.47 -15.08 26.91
C ARG A 83 1.61 -14.14 26.59
N SER A 84 2.29 -13.65 27.62
CA SER A 84 3.44 -12.77 27.56
C SER A 84 4.64 -13.44 26.87
N GLU A 85 4.91 -14.71 27.13
CA GLU A 85 6.04 -15.44 26.50
C GLU A 85 5.82 -15.65 25.00
N ARG A 86 4.63 -16.09 24.59
CA ARG A 86 4.31 -16.24 23.14
C ARG A 86 4.31 -14.91 22.42
N MET A 87 3.79 -13.84 23.05
CA MET A 87 3.80 -12.51 22.47
C MET A 87 5.22 -11.94 22.40
N ASN A 88 6.08 -12.25 23.39
CA ASN A 88 7.48 -11.89 23.37
C ASN A 88 8.26 -12.58 22.24
N ASP A 89 7.98 -13.85 22.00
CA ASP A 89 8.64 -14.59 20.92
C ASP A 89 8.19 -14.06 19.55
N GLN A 90 6.90 -13.79 19.38
CA GLN A 90 6.38 -13.16 18.18
C GLN A 90 6.93 -11.74 17.98
N MET A 91 7.00 -10.93 19.04
CA MET A 91 7.59 -9.58 18.96
C MET A 91 9.08 -9.59 18.61
N ARG A 92 9.82 -10.61 19.07
CA ARG A 92 11.23 -10.79 18.66
C ARG A 92 11.33 -11.20 17.19
N GLU A 93 10.50 -12.12 16.75
CA GLU A 93 10.45 -12.55 15.37
C GLU A 93 10.10 -11.37 14.44
N TYR A 94 9.11 -10.57 14.80
CA TYR A 94 8.77 -9.34 14.07
C TYR A 94 9.87 -8.28 14.11
N ALA A 95 10.54 -8.09 15.25
CA ALA A 95 11.66 -7.16 15.35
C ALA A 95 12.84 -7.57 14.46
N ASP A 96 13.12 -8.86 14.37
CA ASP A 96 14.17 -9.40 13.50
C ASP A 96 13.75 -9.29 12.02
N GLU A 97 12.47 -9.46 11.71
CA GLU A 97 11.91 -9.30 10.37
C GLU A 97 11.95 -7.82 9.92
N ILE A 98 11.51 -6.89 10.78
CA ILE A 98 11.63 -5.44 10.53
C ILE A 98 13.08 -5.06 10.26
N LYS A 99 14.03 -5.55 11.08
CA LYS A 99 15.46 -5.31 10.89
C LYS A 99 15.97 -5.89 9.57
N SER A 100 15.46 -7.05 9.16
CA SER A 100 15.76 -7.65 7.86
C SER A 100 15.24 -6.81 6.70
N LEU A 101 14.00 -6.30 6.82
CA LEU A 101 13.38 -5.42 5.84
C LEU A 101 14.09 -4.06 5.75
N GLU A 102 14.47 -3.46 6.88
CA GLU A 102 15.28 -2.22 6.93
C GLU A 102 16.64 -2.41 6.24
N ALA A 103 17.28 -3.56 6.47
CA ALA A 103 18.53 -3.90 5.78
C ALA A 103 18.34 -4.05 4.27
N GLN A 104 17.20 -4.63 3.83
CA GLN A 104 16.86 -4.75 2.41
C GLN A 104 16.59 -3.39 1.77
N VAL A 105 15.81 -2.53 2.42
CA VAL A 105 15.55 -1.14 1.98
C VAL A 105 16.88 -0.38 1.87
N SER A 106 17.75 -0.49 2.88
CA SER A 106 19.06 0.17 2.86
C SER A 106 19.97 -0.35 1.74
N ALA A 107 19.96 -1.66 1.48
CA ALA A 107 20.73 -2.25 0.38
C ALA A 107 20.21 -1.80 -0.99
N GLN A 108 18.90 -1.67 -1.16
CA GLN A 108 18.30 -1.18 -2.40
C GLN A 108 18.54 0.31 -2.61
N THR A 109 18.49 1.11 -1.54
CA THR A 109 18.83 2.54 -1.62
C THR A 109 20.28 2.73 -2.08
N ARG A 110 21.23 1.93 -1.54
CA ARG A 110 22.63 1.95 -2.00
C ARG A 110 22.77 1.51 -3.46
N THR A 111 21.99 0.50 -3.87
CA THR A 111 21.97 0.04 -5.27
C THR A 111 21.46 1.15 -6.18
N LEU A 112 20.44 1.88 -5.76
CA LEU A 112 19.87 3.04 -6.44
C LEU A 112 20.88 4.17 -6.62
N ASP A 113 21.67 4.46 -5.60
CA ASP A 113 22.74 5.47 -5.66
C ASP A 113 23.86 5.05 -6.61
N ASN A 114 24.22 3.76 -6.63
CA ASN A 114 25.23 3.22 -7.56
C ASN A 114 24.74 3.25 -9.03
N TYR A 115 23.45 2.97 -9.27
CA TYR A 115 22.86 3.03 -10.62
C TYR A 115 22.73 4.46 -11.13
N ARG A 116 22.52 5.45 -10.28
CA ARG A 116 22.54 6.88 -10.67
C ARG A 116 23.89 7.33 -11.23
N ALA A 117 24.97 6.64 -10.86
CA ALA A 117 26.32 6.97 -11.31
C ALA A 117 26.68 6.37 -12.69
N SER A 118 25.90 5.43 -13.24
CA SER A 118 26.34 4.58 -14.38
C SER A 118 25.57 4.68 -15.71
N GLY A 119 24.57 5.60 -15.89
CA GLY A 119 24.01 5.85 -17.22
C GLY A 119 22.62 5.24 -17.53
N GLU A 120 22.16 5.29 -18.78
CA GLU A 120 20.74 5.19 -19.22
C GLU A 120 19.96 3.92 -18.83
N ASP A 121 20.59 2.75 -18.67
CA ASP A 121 19.97 1.54 -18.10
C ASP A 121 19.64 1.67 -16.60
N ALA A 122 20.20 2.66 -15.94
CA ALA A 122 20.03 2.97 -14.54
C ALA A 122 18.63 3.52 -14.21
N GLN A 123 17.96 4.17 -15.14
CA GLN A 123 16.68 4.83 -14.85
C GLN A 123 15.55 3.82 -14.61
N ALA A 124 15.49 2.76 -15.44
CA ALA A 124 14.50 1.69 -15.27
C ALA A 124 14.74 0.91 -13.96
N ASN A 125 16.00 0.62 -13.64
CA ASN A 125 16.39 -0.05 -12.39
C ASN A 125 16.18 0.83 -11.15
N ALA A 126 16.40 2.15 -11.27
CA ALA A 126 16.11 3.10 -10.22
C ALA A 126 14.61 3.21 -9.94
N GLU A 127 13.78 3.23 -10.99
CA GLU A 127 12.33 3.25 -10.86
C GLU A 127 11.79 1.96 -10.22
N LEU A 128 12.33 0.80 -10.60
CA LEU A 128 11.98 -0.48 -9.99
C LEU A 128 12.39 -0.52 -8.50
N ALA A 129 13.58 -0.06 -8.16
CA ALA A 129 14.05 0.00 -6.78
C ALA A 129 13.20 0.97 -5.94
N GLN A 130 12.78 2.09 -6.51
CA GLN A 130 11.87 3.02 -5.86
C GLN A 130 10.49 2.38 -5.61
N LYS A 131 9.89 1.75 -6.62
CA LYS A 131 8.61 1.03 -6.47
C LYS A 131 8.69 -0.07 -5.40
N THR A 132 9.82 -0.76 -5.34
CA THR A 132 10.06 -1.79 -4.32
C THR A 132 10.13 -1.17 -2.92
N ALA A 133 10.88 -0.08 -2.74
CA ALA A 133 10.97 0.63 -1.47
C ALA A 133 9.59 1.14 -1.01
N GLU A 134 8.83 1.77 -1.90
CA GLU A 134 7.46 2.22 -1.63
C GLU A 134 6.54 1.05 -1.25
N GLY A 135 6.71 -0.12 -1.90
CA GLY A 135 5.97 -1.34 -1.56
C GLY A 135 6.26 -1.82 -0.14
N TYR A 136 7.52 -1.82 0.28
CA TYR A 136 7.89 -2.18 1.66
C TYR A 136 7.41 -1.17 2.70
N GLU A 137 7.47 0.12 2.42
CA GLU A 137 6.93 1.16 3.32
C GLU A 137 5.43 0.95 3.57
N LYS A 138 4.66 0.70 2.50
CA LYS A 138 3.24 0.39 2.61
C LYS A 138 3.00 -0.91 3.39
N LEU A 139 3.77 -1.95 3.11
CA LEU A 139 3.65 -3.24 3.79
C LEU A 139 3.91 -3.12 5.30
N LEU A 140 4.93 -2.38 5.71
CA LEU A 140 5.21 -2.10 7.12
C LEU A 140 4.06 -1.32 7.80
N SER A 141 3.45 -0.37 7.09
CA SER A 141 2.29 0.36 7.61
C SER A 141 1.09 -0.57 7.81
N VAL A 142 0.82 -1.43 6.84
CA VAL A 142 -0.26 -2.43 6.89
C VAL A 142 0.00 -3.44 8.02
N GLU A 143 1.23 -3.94 8.14
CA GLU A 143 1.61 -4.86 9.21
C GLU A 143 1.43 -4.21 10.60
N GLY A 144 1.81 -2.94 10.77
CA GLY A 144 1.60 -2.21 12.02
C GLY A 144 0.13 -2.10 12.40
N GLN A 145 -0.76 -1.88 11.43
CA GLN A 145 -2.22 -1.85 11.65
C GLN A 145 -2.74 -3.25 11.98
N PHE A 146 -2.33 -4.27 11.26
CA PHE A 146 -2.72 -5.67 11.49
C PHE A 146 -2.34 -6.12 12.91
N LEU A 147 -1.14 -5.80 13.36
CA LEU A 147 -0.65 -6.14 14.71
C LEU A 147 -1.35 -5.38 15.84
N SER A 148 -1.93 -4.21 15.56
CA SER A 148 -2.71 -3.47 16.57
C SER A 148 -3.99 -4.20 16.97
N ASN A 149 -4.44 -5.17 16.17
CA ASN A 149 -5.67 -5.95 16.35
C ASN A 149 -6.94 -5.07 16.49
N ASP A 150 -6.86 -3.84 15.99
CA ASP A 150 -7.95 -2.87 15.91
C ASP A 150 -7.96 -2.31 14.47
N TYR A 151 -8.43 -3.13 13.54
CA TYR A 151 -8.47 -2.79 12.11
C TYR A 151 -9.79 -3.26 11.49
N ASP A 152 -10.16 -2.60 10.42
CA ASP A 152 -11.24 -2.99 9.52
C ASP A 152 -10.66 -3.83 8.36
N ASP A 153 -11.20 -5.03 8.15
CA ASP A 153 -10.71 -5.96 7.13
C ASP A 153 -10.75 -5.34 5.73
N ALA A 154 -11.82 -4.61 5.39
CA ALA A 154 -11.98 -4.02 4.08
C ALA A 154 -10.97 -2.88 3.84
N ALA A 155 -10.74 -2.04 4.85
CA ALA A 155 -9.76 -0.97 4.79
C ALA A 155 -8.32 -1.52 4.69
N LEU A 156 -8.01 -2.55 5.47
CA LEU A 156 -6.68 -3.16 5.46
C LEU A 156 -6.42 -3.91 4.14
N ALA A 157 -7.44 -4.60 3.59
CA ALA A 157 -7.37 -5.24 2.29
C ALA A 157 -7.18 -4.21 1.16
N ASP A 158 -7.86 -3.05 1.20
CA ASP A 158 -7.67 -1.97 0.24
C ASP A 158 -6.23 -1.44 0.28
N ALA A 159 -5.64 -1.33 1.47
CA ALA A 159 -4.23 -0.94 1.63
C ALA A 159 -3.27 -2.00 1.06
N LEU A 160 -3.54 -3.30 1.28
CA LEU A 160 -2.77 -4.40 0.70
C LEU A 160 -2.85 -4.42 -0.83
N LEU A 161 -4.04 -4.27 -1.42
CA LEU A 161 -4.21 -4.21 -2.87
C LEU A 161 -3.44 -3.05 -3.51
N GLY A 162 -3.16 -1.99 -2.74
CA GLY A 162 -2.30 -0.87 -3.16
C GLY A 162 -0.79 -1.20 -3.18
N ILE A 163 -0.39 -2.43 -2.86
CA ILE A 163 0.99 -2.91 -2.86
C ILE A 163 1.17 -3.88 -4.04
N SER A 164 2.10 -3.60 -4.92
CA SER A 164 2.50 -4.54 -5.97
C SER A 164 3.29 -5.70 -5.35
N ARG A 165 2.62 -6.80 -5.05
CA ARG A 165 3.21 -8.01 -4.43
C ARG A 165 4.47 -8.48 -5.16
N ASP A 166 4.46 -8.46 -6.50
CA ASP A 166 5.57 -8.94 -7.33
C ASP A 166 6.84 -8.06 -7.25
N THR A 167 6.72 -6.83 -6.75
CA THR A 167 7.89 -5.97 -6.50
C THR A 167 8.56 -6.29 -5.17
N LEU A 168 7.89 -7.02 -4.29
CA LEU A 168 8.43 -7.45 -3.00
C LEU A 168 9.35 -8.66 -3.19
N LYS A 169 10.41 -8.75 -2.37
CA LYS A 169 11.20 -9.98 -2.27
C LYS A 169 10.43 -11.04 -1.49
N GLN A 170 10.92 -12.27 -1.52
CA GLN A 170 10.24 -13.44 -0.96
C GLN A 170 9.74 -13.23 0.48
N THR A 171 10.54 -12.63 1.35
CA THR A 171 10.14 -12.33 2.75
C THR A 171 8.94 -11.38 2.82
N GLY A 172 8.94 -10.32 2.01
CA GLY A 172 7.82 -9.39 1.93
C GLY A 172 6.58 -10.02 1.31
N GLN A 173 6.75 -10.90 0.30
CA GLN A 173 5.62 -11.66 -0.28
C GLN A 173 4.98 -12.59 0.74
N VAL A 174 5.78 -13.31 1.55
CA VAL A 174 5.27 -14.17 2.62
C VAL A 174 4.45 -13.38 3.63
N LYS A 175 4.96 -12.22 4.05
CA LYS A 175 4.24 -11.36 4.99
C LYS A 175 2.95 -10.77 4.37
N TYR A 176 3.01 -10.32 3.13
CA TYR A 176 1.83 -9.90 2.38
C TYR A 176 0.77 -11.00 2.35
N ASP A 177 1.16 -12.23 1.99
CA ASP A 177 0.26 -13.38 1.86
C ASP A 177 -0.34 -13.78 3.23
N GLU A 178 0.44 -13.69 4.32
CA GLU A 178 -0.03 -13.96 5.68
C GLU A 178 -1.15 -12.98 6.08
N ILE A 179 -0.95 -11.68 5.88
CA ILE A 179 -1.95 -10.67 6.20
C ILE A 179 -3.16 -10.79 5.27
N ALA A 180 -2.93 -11.00 3.97
CA ALA A 180 -3.97 -11.21 2.99
C ALA A 180 -4.87 -12.40 3.35
N ALA A 181 -4.28 -13.52 3.76
CA ALA A 181 -5.04 -14.71 4.17
C ALA A 181 -5.93 -14.45 5.40
N ALA A 182 -5.53 -13.55 6.27
CA ALA A 182 -6.30 -13.18 7.45
C ALA A 182 -7.45 -12.20 7.14
N VAL A 183 -7.23 -11.19 6.28
CA VAL A 183 -8.16 -10.08 6.09
C VAL A 183 -9.06 -10.22 4.85
N TYR A 184 -8.58 -10.89 3.78
CA TYR A 184 -9.35 -11.00 2.54
C TYR A 184 -10.71 -11.68 2.67
N PRO A 185 -10.90 -12.74 3.50
CA PRO A 185 -12.21 -13.34 3.66
C PRO A 185 -13.27 -12.34 4.17
N GLY A 186 -12.97 -11.57 5.21
CA GLY A 186 -13.88 -10.55 5.74
C GLY A 186 -14.05 -9.37 4.77
N ALA A 187 -12.98 -8.92 4.15
CA ALA A 187 -13.03 -7.86 3.15
C ALA A 187 -13.87 -8.24 1.91
N CYS A 188 -13.75 -9.48 1.43
CA CYS A 188 -14.55 -9.98 0.32
C CYS A 188 -16.05 -9.97 0.64
N GLU A 189 -16.43 -10.36 1.87
CA GLU A 189 -17.83 -10.32 2.31
C GLU A 189 -18.40 -8.90 2.25
N VAL A 190 -17.69 -7.94 2.84
CA VAL A 190 -18.10 -6.53 2.86
C VAL A 190 -18.16 -5.95 1.45
N LYS A 191 -17.11 -6.13 0.65
CA LYS A 191 -17.05 -5.58 -0.72
C LYS A 191 -18.05 -6.22 -1.68
N LEU A 192 -18.33 -7.52 -1.54
CA LEU A 192 -19.37 -8.17 -2.31
C LEU A 192 -20.75 -7.61 -1.95
N ALA A 193 -21.02 -7.38 -0.67
CA ALA A 193 -22.28 -6.78 -0.22
C ALA A 193 -22.43 -5.35 -0.76
N GLU A 194 -21.38 -4.51 -0.68
CA GLU A 194 -21.37 -3.16 -1.25
C GLU A 194 -21.66 -3.17 -2.75
N GLY A 195 -20.93 -3.99 -3.51
CA GLY A 195 -21.10 -4.09 -4.95
C GLY A 195 -22.47 -4.63 -5.37
N THR A 196 -22.99 -5.64 -4.65
CA THR A 196 -24.33 -6.20 -4.90
C THR A 196 -25.42 -5.18 -4.58
N GLN A 197 -25.26 -4.39 -3.51
CA GLN A 197 -26.19 -3.31 -3.18
C GLN A 197 -26.22 -2.24 -4.27
N ALA A 198 -25.05 -1.84 -4.79
CA ALA A 198 -24.96 -0.89 -5.88
C ALA A 198 -25.64 -1.42 -7.16
N LEU A 199 -25.39 -2.68 -7.52
CA LEU A 199 -26.10 -3.35 -8.64
C LEU A 199 -27.61 -3.30 -8.48
N ASN A 200 -28.11 -3.68 -7.31
CA ASN A 200 -29.55 -3.73 -7.03
C ASN A 200 -30.21 -2.35 -7.07
N SER A 201 -29.46 -1.29 -6.80
CA SER A 201 -29.93 0.10 -6.92
C SER A 201 -29.80 0.69 -8.33
N GLY A 202 -29.19 -0.07 -9.28
CA GLY A 202 -28.91 0.41 -10.64
C GLY A 202 -27.66 1.30 -10.74
N ASP A 203 -26.89 1.43 -9.66
CA ASP A 203 -25.60 2.12 -9.67
C ASP A 203 -24.49 1.18 -10.18
N TYR A 204 -24.55 0.89 -11.47
CA TYR A 204 -23.61 -0.04 -12.10
C TYR A 204 -22.17 0.46 -12.04
N ALA A 205 -21.95 1.76 -12.20
CA ALA A 205 -20.62 2.35 -12.12
C ALA A 205 -20.05 2.25 -10.69
N GLY A 206 -20.88 2.50 -9.67
CA GLY A 206 -20.50 2.36 -8.26
C GLY A 206 -20.24 0.92 -7.84
N ALA A 207 -20.82 -0.08 -8.54
CA ALA A 207 -20.59 -1.49 -8.27
C ALA A 207 -19.23 -2.00 -8.74
N ILE A 208 -18.64 -1.40 -9.77
CA ILE A 208 -17.39 -1.89 -10.40
C ILE A 208 -16.22 -1.94 -9.43
N ASP A 209 -15.96 -0.88 -8.68
CA ASP A 209 -14.80 -0.82 -7.77
C ASP A 209 -14.85 -1.90 -6.68
N PRO A 210 -15.92 -2.00 -5.85
CA PRO A 210 -15.97 -3.01 -4.80
C PRO A 210 -15.92 -4.44 -5.36
N LEU A 211 -16.61 -4.73 -6.47
CA LEU A 211 -16.59 -6.06 -7.08
C LEU A 211 -15.23 -6.41 -7.69
N SER A 212 -14.56 -5.46 -8.32
CA SER A 212 -13.20 -5.64 -8.84
C SER A 212 -12.21 -6.00 -7.72
N LYS A 213 -12.35 -5.36 -6.56
CA LYS A 213 -11.53 -5.66 -5.38
C LYS A 213 -11.77 -7.07 -4.88
N VAL A 214 -13.02 -7.56 -4.83
CA VAL A 214 -13.29 -8.96 -4.50
C VAL A 214 -12.58 -9.90 -5.46
N VAL A 215 -12.70 -9.66 -6.76
CA VAL A 215 -12.03 -10.48 -7.79
C VAL A 215 -10.51 -10.45 -7.67
N LEU A 216 -9.92 -9.31 -7.32
CA LEU A 216 -8.49 -9.18 -7.08
C LEU A 216 -8.03 -9.93 -5.82
N MET A 217 -8.81 -9.92 -4.75
CA MET A 217 -8.52 -10.65 -3.52
C MET A 217 -8.74 -12.15 -3.67
N ASN A 218 -9.84 -12.54 -4.29
CA ASN A 218 -10.22 -13.93 -4.51
C ASN A 218 -11.15 -14.05 -5.73
N GLU A 219 -10.58 -14.35 -6.87
CA GLU A 219 -11.36 -14.52 -8.12
C GLU A 219 -12.46 -15.58 -8.00
N GLY A 220 -12.24 -16.61 -7.16
CA GLY A 220 -13.17 -17.72 -6.92
C GLY A 220 -14.18 -17.47 -5.80
N TYR A 221 -14.26 -16.28 -5.25
CA TYR A 221 -15.12 -16.00 -4.11
C TYR A 221 -16.60 -16.30 -4.44
N ASN A 222 -17.25 -17.08 -3.54
CA ASN A 222 -18.62 -17.57 -3.70
C ASN A 222 -18.86 -18.22 -5.09
N ASP A 223 -17.99 -19.16 -5.47
CA ASP A 223 -18.11 -19.95 -6.69
C ASP A 223 -18.27 -19.11 -7.98
N GLY A 224 -17.68 -17.93 -8.00
CA GLY A 224 -17.69 -17.03 -9.16
C GLY A 224 -18.79 -15.97 -9.13
N GLN A 225 -19.56 -15.85 -8.04
CA GLN A 225 -20.59 -14.81 -7.91
C GLN A 225 -20.02 -13.40 -8.11
N ALA A 226 -18.85 -13.12 -7.54
CA ALA A 226 -18.21 -11.81 -7.68
C ALA A 226 -17.85 -11.49 -9.14
N LEU A 227 -17.40 -12.49 -9.90
CA LEU A 227 -17.12 -12.34 -11.35
C LEU A 227 -18.39 -12.06 -12.14
N LEU A 228 -19.50 -12.78 -11.84
CA LEU A 228 -20.79 -12.57 -12.48
C LEU A 228 -21.31 -11.16 -12.21
N ASN A 229 -21.32 -10.75 -10.94
CA ASN A 229 -21.78 -9.42 -10.54
C ASN A 229 -20.93 -8.31 -11.19
N LEU A 230 -19.63 -8.51 -11.31
CA LEU A 230 -18.73 -7.57 -11.99
C LEU A 230 -19.04 -7.48 -13.49
N ALA A 231 -19.31 -8.61 -14.14
CA ALA A 231 -19.74 -8.64 -15.54
C ALA A 231 -21.06 -7.87 -15.75
N GLN A 232 -22.02 -8.06 -14.84
CA GLN A 232 -23.30 -7.33 -14.86
C GLN A 232 -23.12 -5.83 -14.63
N ALA A 233 -22.20 -5.44 -13.74
CA ALA A 233 -21.86 -4.03 -13.50
C ALA A 233 -21.30 -3.37 -14.76
N TYR A 234 -20.34 -4.03 -15.42
CA TYR A 234 -19.79 -3.53 -16.68
C TYR A 234 -20.86 -3.44 -17.77
N LYS A 235 -21.69 -4.48 -17.93
CA LYS A 235 -22.80 -4.45 -18.90
C LYS A 235 -23.76 -3.29 -18.62
N GLY A 236 -24.20 -3.15 -17.37
CA GLY A 236 -25.13 -2.08 -16.97
C GLY A 236 -24.54 -0.68 -17.12
N SER A 237 -23.23 -0.52 -17.01
CA SER A 237 -22.53 0.75 -17.27
C SER A 237 -22.25 1.01 -18.75
N GLY A 238 -22.58 0.05 -19.65
CA GLY A 238 -22.35 0.16 -21.09
C GLY A 238 -20.97 -0.30 -21.56
N ASP A 239 -20.14 -0.83 -20.68
CA ASP A 239 -18.82 -1.40 -21.01
C ASP A 239 -18.97 -2.87 -21.42
N ASN A 240 -19.52 -3.07 -22.62
CA ASN A 240 -19.80 -4.41 -23.15
C ASN A 240 -18.53 -5.22 -23.44
N GLU A 241 -17.39 -4.56 -23.63
CA GLU A 241 -16.10 -5.23 -23.83
C GLU A 241 -15.64 -5.95 -22.55
N ASN A 242 -15.56 -5.24 -21.45
CA ASN A 242 -15.19 -5.83 -20.16
C ASN A 242 -16.28 -6.80 -19.66
N ALA A 243 -17.56 -6.50 -19.85
CA ALA A 243 -18.65 -7.41 -19.51
C ALA A 243 -18.47 -8.77 -20.21
N THR A 244 -18.17 -8.77 -21.51
CA THR A 244 -17.93 -10.00 -22.29
C THR A 244 -16.77 -10.80 -21.71
N VAL A 245 -15.65 -10.17 -21.36
CA VAL A 245 -14.49 -10.84 -20.77
C VAL A 245 -14.85 -11.54 -19.46
N TYR A 246 -15.56 -10.85 -18.57
CA TYR A 246 -15.93 -11.42 -17.27
C TYR A 246 -17.02 -12.48 -17.37
N PHE A 247 -18.03 -12.34 -18.23
CA PHE A 247 -19.00 -13.41 -18.50
C PHE A 247 -18.32 -14.67 -19.04
N GLN A 248 -17.38 -14.53 -19.98
CA GLN A 248 -16.63 -15.67 -20.51
C GLN A 248 -15.83 -16.38 -19.41
N LYS A 249 -15.17 -15.62 -18.51
CA LYS A 249 -14.46 -16.21 -17.36
C LYS A 249 -15.40 -17.02 -16.46
N VAL A 250 -16.61 -16.54 -16.18
CA VAL A 250 -17.60 -17.29 -15.39
C VAL A 250 -17.98 -18.59 -16.10
N ILE A 251 -18.27 -18.53 -17.39
CA ILE A 251 -18.68 -19.71 -18.19
C ILE A 251 -17.55 -20.75 -18.23
N GLU A 252 -16.30 -20.32 -18.42
CA GLU A 252 -15.14 -21.22 -18.53
C GLU A 252 -14.77 -21.87 -17.19
N LYS A 253 -14.71 -21.05 -16.11
CA LYS A 253 -14.21 -21.52 -14.81
C LYS A 253 -15.29 -22.22 -13.96
N TYR A 254 -16.58 -21.85 -14.16
CA TYR A 254 -17.70 -22.31 -13.33
C TYR A 254 -18.81 -22.95 -14.17
N ALA A 255 -18.46 -23.68 -15.21
CA ALA A 255 -19.37 -24.25 -16.22
C ALA A 255 -20.56 -25.06 -15.67
N GLY A 256 -20.49 -25.56 -14.41
CA GLY A 256 -21.55 -26.32 -13.76
C GLY A 256 -22.39 -25.52 -12.75
N SER A 257 -22.11 -24.23 -12.57
CA SER A 257 -22.80 -23.40 -11.60
C SER A 257 -24.03 -22.71 -12.20
N GLU A 258 -24.95 -22.25 -11.36
CA GLU A 258 -26.06 -21.37 -11.75
C GLU A 258 -25.57 -20.08 -12.39
N TYR A 259 -24.41 -19.57 -11.94
CA TYR A 259 -23.78 -18.36 -12.46
C TYR A 259 -23.34 -18.48 -13.92
N ALA A 260 -22.93 -19.68 -14.36
CA ALA A 260 -22.56 -19.92 -15.75
C ALA A 260 -23.78 -19.77 -16.70
N ALA A 261 -24.95 -20.23 -16.29
CA ALA A 261 -26.16 -20.08 -17.08
C ALA A 261 -26.57 -18.60 -17.21
N GLU A 262 -26.46 -17.86 -16.12
CA GLU A 262 -26.73 -16.41 -16.10
C GLU A 262 -25.73 -15.63 -16.93
N ALA A 263 -24.42 -15.97 -16.84
CA ALA A 263 -23.39 -15.38 -17.66
C ALA A 263 -23.60 -15.63 -19.16
N GLN A 264 -24.09 -16.83 -19.57
CA GLN A 264 -24.45 -17.13 -20.95
C GLN A 264 -25.60 -16.23 -21.44
N SER A 265 -26.62 -16.02 -20.59
CA SER A 265 -27.72 -15.09 -20.90
C SER A 265 -27.22 -13.67 -21.10
N GLY A 266 -26.39 -13.17 -20.16
CA GLY A 266 -25.80 -11.82 -20.25
C GLY A 266 -24.96 -11.60 -21.50
N LEU A 267 -24.19 -12.61 -21.89
CA LEU A 267 -23.37 -12.57 -23.11
C LEU A 267 -24.24 -12.56 -24.38
N ALA A 268 -25.32 -13.35 -24.39
CA ALA A 268 -26.29 -13.39 -25.51
C ALA A 268 -27.00 -12.04 -25.70
N GLU A 269 -27.34 -11.35 -24.61
CA GLU A 269 -27.97 -10.03 -24.68
C GLU A 269 -27.00 -9.00 -25.30
N ILE A 270 -25.73 -8.96 -24.88
CA ILE A 270 -24.70 -8.07 -25.48
C ILE A 270 -24.55 -8.34 -27.00
N THR A 271 -24.58 -9.63 -27.39
CA THR A 271 -24.42 -10.01 -28.80
C THR A 271 -25.63 -9.57 -29.64
N ASN A 272 -26.84 -9.64 -29.08
CA ASN A 272 -28.06 -9.21 -29.76
C ASN A 272 -28.19 -7.69 -29.88
N GLU A 273 -27.66 -6.93 -28.94
CA GLU A 273 -27.65 -5.46 -28.98
C GLU A 273 -26.67 -4.91 -30.04
N ASN A 274 -25.66 -5.69 -30.42
CA ASN A 274 -24.66 -5.30 -31.41
C ASN A 274 -24.99 -5.71 -32.86
N ASN A 275 -26.11 -6.41 -33.08
CA ASN A 275 -26.63 -6.83 -34.40
C ASN A 275 -27.87 -6.01 -34.81
#